data_713db9c4d578329f269be17456eb08e6
#
_entry.id   713db9c4d578329f269be17456eb08e6
#
_cell.length_a   1.000
_cell.length_b   1.000
_cell.length_c   1.000
_cell.angle_alpha   90.00
_cell.angle_beta   90.00
_cell.angle_gamma   90.00
#
_symmetry.space_group_name_H-M   'P 1'
#
loop_
_entity.id
_entity.type
_entity.pdbx_description
1 polymer ?
#
loop_
_entity_poly.entity_id
_entity_poly.type
_entity_poly.pdbx_seq_one_letter_code
_entity_poly.pdbx_strand_id
1 'polypeptide(L)'
;MKVITTAQAAALVQSGWTVASAGFVGAGHAEGVTEALEQRFLREALPRDLTLVYSAGQGDRGARGVNHFGNVGMTRAVVGGHWRSATRLATLAMTEQCEGFNLPQGVLTHLYRAIAGGKPGVLTKIGLHTFVDPRVEKDARYHGGAVNQRARDAIAAGTANWVEAVDFRGDEYLFYPSFRIDCALIRCTASDTRGNLSTHREAFHHELLAMAQAAHNSGGIVIAQVESVVDYHETLQAIHVPGILVDYVVVSEQPGHHLMTFAEAYNEAYVRPWRGEAAEAAERAKEAEVLPDASAPLDARTIVQRRAVMELAARKPRVVNLGVGMPAAVGALAHQAGLGGFTLTVEAGPIGGTPADGLSFGASAYPEAVVDQPAQFDFYEGGGIDLAILGLAEL
;
A
#
# COMPACT_ATOMS: atom_id res chain seq x y z
N MET A 1 3.08 -22.54 -14.00
CA MET A 1 4.06 -21.65 -13.33
C MET A 1 5.46 -21.93 -13.88
N LYS A 2 6.26 -20.87 -14.11
CA LYS A 2 7.67 -20.95 -14.53
C LYS A 2 8.54 -20.16 -13.56
N VAL A 3 9.62 -20.75 -13.08
CA VAL A 3 10.66 -20.00 -12.33
C VAL A 3 11.58 -19.34 -13.35
N ILE A 4 11.75 -18.02 -13.20
CA ILE A 4 12.54 -17.17 -14.11
C ILE A 4 13.44 -16.22 -13.32
N THR A 5 14.45 -15.65 -13.97
CA THR A 5 15.31 -14.61 -13.36
C THR A 5 14.63 -13.26 -13.34
N THR A 6 15.15 -12.32 -12.54
CA THR A 6 14.69 -10.91 -12.52
C THR A 6 14.79 -10.27 -13.91
N ALA A 7 15.88 -10.52 -14.64
CA ALA A 7 16.06 -10.02 -16.00
C ALA A 7 15.03 -10.59 -17.00
N GLN A 8 14.69 -11.86 -16.89
CA GLN A 8 13.64 -12.48 -17.70
C GLN A 8 12.27 -11.89 -17.36
N ALA A 9 11.97 -11.67 -16.08
CA ALA A 9 10.74 -11.03 -15.64
C ALA A 9 10.62 -9.61 -16.21
N ALA A 10 11.67 -8.82 -16.12
CA ALA A 10 11.73 -7.48 -16.70
C ALA A 10 11.51 -7.50 -18.23
N ALA A 11 12.00 -8.52 -18.93
CA ALA A 11 11.84 -8.66 -20.38
C ALA A 11 10.39 -8.92 -20.81
N LEU A 12 9.55 -9.49 -19.94
CA LEU A 12 8.14 -9.76 -20.22
C LEU A 12 7.28 -8.49 -20.27
N VAL A 13 7.62 -7.47 -19.47
CA VAL A 13 6.82 -6.23 -19.39
C VAL A 13 6.98 -5.42 -20.66
N GLN A 14 5.86 -5.10 -21.31
CA GLN A 14 5.84 -4.40 -22.59
C GLN A 14 5.46 -2.93 -22.43
N SER A 15 5.87 -2.11 -23.40
CA SER A 15 5.50 -0.69 -23.44
C SER A 15 3.99 -0.51 -23.56
N GLY A 16 3.47 0.53 -22.91
CA GLY A 16 2.04 0.85 -22.87
C GLY A 16 1.21 0.01 -21.92
N TRP A 17 1.80 -0.96 -21.23
CA TRP A 17 1.06 -1.81 -20.28
C TRP A 17 0.65 -1.07 -19.02
N THR A 18 -0.46 -1.53 -18.44
CA THR A 18 -0.86 -1.21 -17.07
C THR A 18 -0.24 -2.21 -16.12
N VAL A 19 0.64 -1.73 -15.27
CA VAL A 19 1.35 -2.51 -14.25
C VAL A 19 0.78 -2.20 -12.88
N ALA A 20 0.24 -3.19 -12.20
CA ALA A 20 -0.17 -3.09 -10.80
C ALA A 20 0.96 -3.58 -9.90
N SER A 21 1.32 -2.81 -8.88
CA SER A 21 2.40 -3.13 -7.93
C SER A 21 1.84 -3.24 -6.52
N ALA A 22 1.98 -4.41 -5.90
CA ALA A 22 1.66 -4.62 -4.49
C ALA A 22 2.77 -4.09 -3.59
N GLY A 23 2.41 -3.66 -2.39
CA GLY A 23 3.31 -3.18 -1.36
C GLY A 23 2.74 -2.01 -0.57
N PHE A 24 3.38 -1.72 0.56
CA PHE A 24 2.97 -0.65 1.47
C PHE A 24 4.20 -0.07 2.16
N VAL A 25 4.49 1.22 1.95
CA VAL A 25 5.69 1.92 2.44
C VAL A 25 6.97 1.14 2.11
N GLY A 26 7.55 0.45 3.06
CA GLY A 26 8.78 -0.33 2.88
C GLY A 26 8.60 -1.84 2.81
N ALA A 27 7.36 -2.35 2.78
CA ALA A 27 7.09 -3.78 2.83
C ALA A 27 6.35 -4.30 1.58
N GLY A 28 6.54 -5.57 1.24
CA GLY A 28 5.76 -6.28 0.23
C GLY A 28 6.06 -5.93 -1.23
N HIS A 29 7.01 -5.05 -1.51
CA HIS A 29 7.37 -4.67 -2.87
C HIS A 29 8.29 -5.71 -3.54
N ALA A 30 8.07 -6.01 -4.81
CA ALA A 30 8.88 -6.94 -5.60
C ALA A 30 10.17 -6.24 -6.11
N GLU A 31 11.06 -5.90 -5.18
CA GLU A 31 12.20 -5.00 -5.38
C GLU A 31 13.15 -5.45 -6.49
N GLY A 32 13.53 -6.73 -6.52
CA GLY A 32 14.46 -7.23 -7.53
C GLY A 32 13.88 -7.19 -8.95
N VAL A 33 12.56 -7.41 -9.09
CA VAL A 33 11.90 -7.33 -10.40
C VAL A 33 11.81 -5.88 -10.88
N THR A 34 11.48 -4.94 -9.99
CA THR A 34 11.35 -3.53 -10.36
C THR A 34 12.69 -2.85 -10.59
N GLU A 35 13.73 -3.23 -9.85
CA GLU A 35 15.10 -2.81 -10.15
C GLU A 35 15.55 -3.31 -11.53
N ALA A 36 15.28 -4.57 -11.86
CA ALA A 36 15.61 -5.12 -13.18
C ALA A 36 14.85 -4.42 -14.32
N LEU A 37 13.59 -4.00 -14.09
CA LEU A 37 12.82 -3.16 -15.02
C LEU A 37 13.48 -1.80 -15.24
N GLU A 38 13.90 -1.13 -14.16
CA GLU A 38 14.63 0.13 -14.26
C GLU A 38 15.95 -0.04 -15.03
N GLN A 39 16.74 -1.06 -14.71
CA GLN A 39 18.01 -1.32 -15.39
C GLN A 39 17.80 -1.61 -16.88
N ARG A 40 16.75 -2.34 -17.25
CA ARG A 40 16.40 -2.55 -18.65
C ARG A 40 16.03 -1.23 -19.32
N PHE A 41 15.22 -0.39 -18.69
CA PHE A 41 14.85 0.91 -19.22
C PHE A 41 16.08 1.81 -19.45
N LEU A 42 17.01 1.85 -18.51
CA LEU A 42 18.21 2.66 -18.61
C LEU A 42 19.16 2.19 -19.75
N ARG A 43 19.18 0.88 -20.05
CA ARG A 43 20.00 0.33 -21.14
C ARG A 43 19.34 0.40 -22.51
N GLU A 44 18.04 0.12 -22.57
CA GLU A 44 17.32 -0.17 -23.82
C GLU A 44 16.24 0.86 -24.14
N ALA A 45 15.97 1.79 -23.22
CA ALA A 45 14.80 2.68 -23.22
C ALA A 45 13.47 1.91 -23.34
N LEU A 46 13.40 0.70 -22.78
CA LEU A 46 12.23 -0.17 -22.73
C LEU A 46 12.07 -0.80 -21.33
N PRO A 47 10.83 -0.99 -20.83
CA PRO A 47 9.55 -0.61 -21.42
C PRO A 47 9.31 0.91 -21.34
N ARG A 48 8.41 1.44 -22.17
CA ARG A 48 8.02 2.85 -22.20
C ARG A 48 6.51 3.00 -21.95
N ASP A 49 6.14 4.20 -21.57
CA ASP A 49 4.74 4.64 -21.50
C ASP A 49 3.83 3.76 -20.64
N LEU A 50 4.38 3.21 -19.56
CA LEU A 50 3.63 2.38 -18.62
C LEU A 50 2.58 3.22 -17.88
N THR A 51 1.44 2.60 -17.59
CA THR A 51 0.51 3.07 -16.56
C THR A 51 0.79 2.28 -15.28
N LEU A 52 1.27 2.94 -14.24
CA LEU A 52 1.54 2.34 -12.94
C LEU A 52 0.37 2.54 -12.00
N VAL A 53 -0.12 1.46 -11.39
CA VAL A 53 -1.20 1.51 -10.39
C VAL A 53 -0.72 0.87 -9.09
N TYR A 54 -0.92 1.56 -7.96
CA TYR A 54 -0.64 1.02 -6.62
C TYR A 54 -1.58 1.62 -5.57
N SER A 55 -1.99 0.83 -4.59
CA SER A 55 -2.94 1.27 -3.55
C SER A 55 -2.27 2.19 -2.54
N ALA A 56 -1.12 1.79 -2.00
CA ALA A 56 -0.37 2.55 -1.01
C ALA A 56 0.99 2.97 -1.56
N GLY A 57 1.49 4.12 -1.11
CA GLY A 57 2.82 4.59 -1.49
C GLY A 57 3.91 3.60 -1.07
N GLN A 58 4.69 3.13 -2.03
CA GLN A 58 5.75 2.13 -1.84
C GLN A 58 7.11 2.76 -2.12
N GLY A 59 8.02 2.70 -1.16
CA GLY A 59 9.38 3.19 -1.36
C GLY A 59 10.00 3.74 -0.08
N ASP A 60 11.28 4.05 -0.20
CA ASP A 60 12.14 4.57 0.86
C ASP A 60 12.35 6.08 0.78
N ARG A 61 11.58 6.78 -0.04
CA ARG A 61 11.79 8.19 -0.43
C ARG A 61 13.09 8.43 -1.19
N GLY A 62 13.68 7.39 -1.75
CA GLY A 62 14.95 7.40 -2.47
C GLY A 62 14.87 6.63 -3.77
N ALA A 63 15.49 5.45 -3.81
CA ALA A 63 15.60 4.63 -5.00
C ALA A 63 14.68 3.41 -5.02
N ARG A 64 14.28 2.88 -3.86
CA ARG A 64 13.55 1.62 -3.71
C ARG A 64 12.05 1.76 -3.93
N GLY A 65 11.41 0.62 -4.11
CA GLY A 65 9.97 0.53 -4.30
C GLY A 65 9.56 1.02 -5.68
N VAL A 66 8.40 1.64 -5.79
CA VAL A 66 7.90 2.18 -7.07
C VAL A 66 8.75 3.35 -7.60
N ASN A 67 9.76 3.82 -6.85
CA ASN A 67 10.73 4.80 -7.37
C ASN A 67 11.50 4.28 -8.58
N HIS A 68 11.65 2.96 -8.77
CA HIS A 68 12.23 2.35 -9.97
C HIS A 68 11.49 2.71 -11.26
N PHE A 69 10.21 3.03 -11.18
CA PHE A 69 9.42 3.52 -12.32
C PHE A 69 9.59 5.02 -12.58
N GLY A 70 10.32 5.74 -11.72
CA GLY A 70 10.46 7.19 -11.75
C GLY A 70 11.42 7.74 -12.81
N ASN A 71 11.45 7.16 -14.01
CA ASN A 71 12.29 7.59 -15.11
C ASN A 71 11.44 8.22 -16.23
N VAL A 72 11.89 9.36 -16.77
CA VAL A 72 11.19 10.07 -17.85
C VAL A 72 11.02 9.17 -19.07
N GLY A 73 9.79 9.01 -19.54
CA GLY A 73 9.44 8.16 -20.68
C GLY A 73 9.24 6.68 -20.34
N MET A 74 9.59 6.21 -19.14
CA MET A 74 9.24 4.87 -18.67
C MET A 74 7.77 4.81 -18.24
N THR A 75 7.32 5.80 -17.49
CA THR A 75 5.97 5.87 -16.95
C THR A 75 5.22 7.05 -17.56
N ARG A 76 4.10 6.76 -18.27
CA ARG A 76 3.19 7.74 -18.83
C ARG A 76 2.20 8.24 -17.78
N ALA A 77 1.61 7.33 -17.01
CA ALA A 77 0.59 7.66 -16.02
C ALA A 77 0.85 6.92 -14.70
N VAL A 78 0.55 7.58 -13.60
CA VAL A 78 0.61 7.01 -12.24
C VAL A 78 -0.74 7.21 -11.57
N VAL A 79 -1.33 6.11 -11.08
CA VAL A 79 -2.56 6.11 -10.28
C VAL A 79 -2.21 5.52 -8.91
N GLY A 80 -2.12 6.38 -7.91
CA GLY A 80 -1.68 5.97 -6.57
C GLY A 80 -2.53 6.55 -5.46
N GLY A 81 -2.67 5.81 -4.37
CA GLY A 81 -3.37 6.29 -3.19
C GLY A 81 -2.51 7.18 -2.29
N HIS A 82 -1.19 7.09 -2.42
CA HIS A 82 -0.26 7.89 -1.61
C HIS A 82 1.10 8.03 -2.32
N TRP A 83 1.70 9.23 -2.30
CA TRP A 83 2.89 9.57 -3.09
C TRP A 83 4.15 9.83 -2.27
N ARG A 84 4.02 10.03 -0.95
CA ARG A 84 5.13 10.48 -0.09
C ARG A 84 6.36 9.56 -0.10
N SER A 85 6.16 8.25 -0.24
CA SER A 85 7.26 7.27 -0.33
C SER A 85 7.84 7.13 -1.74
N ALA A 86 7.10 7.62 -2.76
CA ALA A 86 7.40 7.52 -4.18
C ALA A 86 7.94 8.85 -4.73
N THR A 87 9.00 9.39 -4.14
CA THR A 87 9.51 10.75 -4.41
C THR A 87 9.93 10.97 -5.86
N ARG A 88 10.48 9.95 -6.53
CA ARG A 88 10.86 10.06 -7.95
C ARG A 88 9.64 10.17 -8.86
N LEU A 89 8.58 9.40 -8.58
CA LEU A 89 7.29 9.53 -9.29
C LEU A 89 6.61 10.87 -9.00
N ALA A 90 6.63 11.32 -7.74
CA ALA A 90 6.12 12.63 -7.38
C ALA A 90 6.86 13.75 -8.14
N THR A 91 8.18 13.64 -8.30
CA THR A 91 8.97 14.58 -9.11
C THR A 91 8.54 14.56 -10.57
N LEU A 92 8.32 13.38 -11.18
CA LEU A 92 7.81 13.30 -12.55
C LEU A 92 6.45 14.01 -12.70
N ALA A 93 5.54 13.81 -11.75
CA ALA A 93 4.23 14.48 -11.77
C ALA A 93 4.37 15.99 -11.57
N MET A 94 5.19 16.45 -10.61
CA MET A 94 5.44 17.88 -10.35
C MET A 94 6.11 18.62 -11.52
N THR A 95 6.90 17.89 -12.32
CA THR A 95 7.57 18.45 -13.50
C THR A 95 6.83 18.16 -14.80
N GLU A 96 5.57 17.76 -14.74
CA GLU A 96 4.69 17.47 -15.88
C GLU A 96 5.27 16.41 -16.86
N GLN A 97 6.06 15.46 -16.33
CA GLN A 97 6.64 14.38 -17.14
C GLN A 97 5.77 13.12 -17.19
N CYS A 98 4.78 13.00 -16.32
CA CYS A 98 3.77 11.95 -16.35
C CYS A 98 2.39 12.50 -15.96
N GLU A 99 1.33 11.78 -16.30
CA GLU A 99 -0.02 12.01 -15.78
C GLU A 99 -0.08 11.49 -14.34
N GLY A 100 -0.39 12.36 -13.37
CA GLY A 100 -0.48 11.99 -11.97
C GLY A 100 -1.92 11.98 -11.46
N PHE A 101 -2.37 10.85 -10.90
CA PHE A 101 -3.69 10.70 -10.28
C PHE A 101 -3.55 10.19 -8.86
N ASN A 102 -4.24 10.83 -7.92
CA ASN A 102 -4.34 10.39 -6.53
C ASN A 102 -5.79 10.00 -6.22
N LEU A 103 -6.01 8.71 -5.99
CA LEU A 103 -7.31 8.15 -5.64
C LEU A 103 -7.30 7.62 -4.21
N PRO A 104 -8.47 7.49 -3.55
CA PRO A 104 -8.52 6.92 -2.21
C PRO A 104 -7.93 5.50 -2.17
N GLN A 105 -7.05 5.25 -1.21
CA GLN A 105 -6.34 3.97 -1.09
C GLN A 105 -7.30 2.77 -0.99
N GLY A 106 -8.33 2.86 -0.14
CA GLY A 106 -9.33 1.81 0.00
C GLY A 106 -10.07 1.52 -1.30
N VAL A 107 -10.43 2.56 -2.04
CA VAL A 107 -11.07 2.41 -3.36
C VAL A 107 -10.19 1.65 -4.34
N LEU A 108 -8.87 1.93 -4.37
CA LEU A 108 -7.94 1.19 -5.24
C LEU A 108 -7.88 -0.30 -4.87
N THR A 109 -7.89 -0.63 -3.57
CA THR A 109 -7.92 -2.04 -3.14
C THR A 109 -9.23 -2.72 -3.52
N HIS A 110 -10.36 -2.02 -3.41
CA HIS A 110 -11.67 -2.52 -3.82
C HIS A 110 -11.79 -2.62 -5.36
N LEU A 111 -11.11 -1.76 -6.11
CA LEU A 111 -11.06 -1.87 -7.57
C LEU A 111 -10.40 -3.18 -8.02
N TYR A 112 -9.33 -3.65 -7.36
CA TYR A 112 -8.78 -4.97 -7.67
C TYR A 112 -9.81 -6.08 -7.47
N ARG A 113 -10.62 -6.05 -6.40
CA ARG A 113 -11.73 -6.99 -6.20
C ARG A 113 -12.82 -6.85 -7.27
N ALA A 114 -13.15 -5.64 -7.67
CA ALA A 114 -14.14 -5.39 -8.70
C ALA A 114 -13.68 -5.93 -10.06
N ILE A 115 -12.44 -5.65 -10.46
CA ILE A 115 -11.82 -6.16 -11.67
C ILE A 115 -11.75 -7.68 -11.63
N ALA A 116 -11.29 -8.27 -10.54
CA ALA A 116 -11.24 -9.71 -10.33
C ALA A 116 -12.61 -10.38 -10.52
N GLY A 117 -13.67 -9.74 -10.04
CA GLY A 117 -15.05 -10.22 -10.15
C GLY A 117 -15.76 -9.84 -11.45
N GLY A 118 -15.08 -9.23 -12.44
CA GLY A 118 -15.68 -8.77 -13.70
C GLY A 118 -16.75 -7.69 -13.51
N LYS A 119 -16.69 -6.94 -12.40
CA LYS A 119 -17.62 -5.83 -12.11
C LYS A 119 -17.21 -4.58 -12.89
N PRO A 120 -18.16 -3.69 -13.24
CA PRO A 120 -17.87 -2.47 -13.99
C PRO A 120 -17.01 -1.47 -13.22
N GLY A 121 -16.95 -1.57 -11.88
CA GLY A 121 -16.21 -0.66 -11.03
C GLY A 121 -16.68 -0.70 -9.59
N VAL A 122 -16.29 0.32 -8.82
CA VAL A 122 -16.67 0.53 -7.41
C VAL A 122 -17.57 1.76 -7.33
N LEU A 123 -18.79 1.58 -6.79
CA LEU A 123 -19.72 2.66 -6.48
C LEU A 123 -19.64 2.93 -4.96
N THR A 124 -19.25 4.13 -4.57
CA THR A 124 -19.06 4.47 -3.15
C THR A 124 -19.26 5.96 -2.89
N LYS A 125 -19.45 6.34 -1.62
CA LYS A 125 -19.46 7.74 -1.17
C LYS A 125 -18.05 8.25 -0.81
N ILE A 126 -17.03 7.38 -0.83
CA ILE A 126 -15.64 7.75 -0.52
C ILE A 126 -15.09 8.68 -1.60
N GLY A 127 -14.58 9.83 -1.16
CA GLY A 127 -14.05 10.88 -2.04
C GLY A 127 -15.06 11.99 -2.39
N LEU A 128 -16.35 11.84 -2.02
CA LEU A 128 -17.34 12.91 -2.20
C LEU A 128 -16.87 14.22 -1.52
N HIS A 129 -17.08 15.33 -2.20
CA HIS A 129 -16.74 16.68 -1.74
C HIS A 129 -15.24 16.91 -1.49
N THR A 130 -14.37 16.03 -1.98
CA THR A 130 -12.91 16.21 -1.98
C THR A 130 -12.41 16.53 -3.40
N PHE A 131 -11.11 16.77 -3.56
CA PHE A 131 -10.51 17.01 -4.89
C PHE A 131 -10.65 15.83 -5.87
N VAL A 132 -11.00 14.63 -5.39
CA VAL A 132 -11.29 13.47 -6.23
C VAL A 132 -12.67 13.57 -6.88
N ASP A 133 -13.62 14.25 -6.22
CA ASP A 133 -14.97 14.47 -6.75
C ASP A 133 -14.91 15.40 -7.97
N PRO A 134 -15.30 14.94 -9.18
CA PRO A 134 -15.21 15.75 -10.41
C PRO A 134 -16.17 16.95 -10.43
N ARG A 135 -17.05 17.11 -9.43
CA ARG A 135 -17.94 18.27 -9.28
C ARG A 135 -17.35 19.39 -8.44
N VAL A 136 -16.24 19.12 -7.74
CA VAL A 136 -15.58 20.13 -6.88
C VAL A 136 -14.64 21.00 -7.74
N GLU A 137 -15.07 22.24 -7.99
CA GLU A 137 -14.31 23.21 -8.82
C GLU A 137 -13.36 24.12 -8.04
N LYS A 138 -13.29 23.98 -6.70
CA LYS A 138 -12.66 24.96 -5.82
C LYS A 138 -11.19 25.23 -6.10
N ASP A 139 -10.47 24.29 -6.66
CA ASP A 139 -9.11 24.49 -7.10
C ASP A 139 -8.88 23.73 -8.40
N ALA A 140 -8.82 24.45 -9.51
CA ALA A 140 -8.54 23.87 -10.83
C ALA A 140 -7.23 23.07 -10.89
N ARG A 141 -6.39 23.18 -9.85
CA ARG A 141 -5.14 22.41 -9.73
C ARG A 141 -5.40 20.92 -9.46
N TYR A 142 -6.49 20.59 -8.73
CA TYR A 142 -6.84 19.22 -8.37
C TYR A 142 -8.29 18.95 -8.78
N HIS A 143 -8.49 18.05 -9.73
CA HIS A 143 -9.83 17.76 -10.26
C HIS A 143 -9.93 16.29 -10.68
N GLY A 144 -10.97 15.59 -10.22
CA GLY A 144 -11.19 14.19 -10.58
C GLY A 144 -10.00 13.28 -10.24
N GLY A 145 -9.30 13.58 -9.14
CA GLY A 145 -8.10 12.88 -8.71
C GLY A 145 -6.80 13.30 -9.41
N ALA A 146 -6.85 14.17 -10.45
CA ALA A 146 -5.64 14.68 -11.10
C ALA A 146 -4.81 15.55 -10.15
N VAL A 147 -3.50 15.34 -10.12
CA VAL A 147 -2.58 16.11 -9.26
C VAL A 147 -1.65 17.04 -10.05
N ASN A 148 -1.76 17.07 -11.39
CA ASN A 148 -0.97 17.95 -12.25
C ASN A 148 -1.74 18.33 -13.53
N GLN A 149 -1.19 19.27 -14.32
CA GLN A 149 -1.86 19.77 -15.52
C GLN A 149 -2.01 18.67 -16.57
N ARG A 150 -0.97 17.87 -16.78
CA ARG A 150 -0.97 16.78 -17.76
C ARG A 150 -2.10 15.77 -17.51
N ALA A 151 -2.37 15.44 -16.25
CA ALA A 151 -3.49 14.57 -15.88
C ALA A 151 -4.86 15.23 -16.14
N ARG A 152 -5.00 16.53 -15.87
CA ARG A 152 -6.22 17.28 -16.20
C ARG A 152 -6.48 17.32 -17.70
N ASP A 153 -5.43 17.54 -18.48
CA ASP A 153 -5.53 17.53 -19.95
C ASP A 153 -5.97 16.16 -20.47
N ALA A 154 -5.47 15.07 -19.87
CA ALA A 154 -5.88 13.71 -20.20
C ALA A 154 -7.36 13.45 -19.87
N ILE A 155 -7.86 13.95 -18.72
CA ILE A 155 -9.29 13.90 -18.37
C ILE A 155 -10.11 14.72 -19.41
N ALA A 156 -9.70 15.94 -19.69
CA ALA A 156 -10.40 16.81 -20.65
C ALA A 156 -10.43 16.24 -22.07
N ALA A 157 -9.38 15.54 -22.48
CA ALA A 157 -9.29 14.84 -23.76
C ALA A 157 -10.08 13.50 -23.80
N GLY A 158 -10.60 13.03 -22.66
CA GLY A 158 -11.28 11.74 -22.54
C GLY A 158 -10.33 10.53 -22.64
N THR A 159 -9.03 10.73 -22.47
CA THR A 159 -8.02 9.65 -22.49
C THR A 159 -7.75 9.06 -21.10
N ALA A 160 -8.20 9.73 -20.04
CA ALA A 160 -8.21 9.23 -18.67
C ALA A 160 -9.61 9.43 -18.05
N ASN A 161 -10.13 8.36 -17.46
CA ASN A 161 -11.39 8.39 -16.70
C ASN A 161 -11.25 7.46 -15.49
N TRP A 162 -10.93 8.04 -14.33
CA TRP A 162 -10.70 7.29 -13.10
C TRP A 162 -11.84 7.43 -12.10
N VAL A 163 -12.70 8.44 -12.25
CA VAL A 163 -13.82 8.69 -11.34
C VAL A 163 -14.93 9.45 -12.06
N GLU A 164 -16.16 9.06 -11.80
CA GLU A 164 -17.38 9.68 -12.30
C GLU A 164 -18.33 10.02 -11.15
N ALA A 165 -19.02 11.15 -11.23
CA ALA A 165 -20.08 11.48 -10.31
C ALA A 165 -21.41 10.85 -10.80
N VAL A 166 -22.09 10.12 -9.92
CA VAL A 166 -23.31 9.38 -10.25
C VAL A 166 -24.39 9.66 -9.21
N ASP A 167 -25.60 9.96 -9.68
CA ASP A 167 -26.80 9.88 -8.84
C ASP A 167 -27.36 8.44 -8.91
N PHE A 168 -27.43 7.79 -7.78
CA PHE A 168 -27.98 6.45 -7.69
C PHE A 168 -29.06 6.37 -6.59
N ARG A 169 -30.32 6.16 -7.01
CA ARG A 169 -31.48 6.10 -6.14
C ARG A 169 -31.75 7.37 -5.33
N GLY A 170 -31.38 8.53 -5.86
CA GLY A 170 -31.54 9.82 -5.20
C GLY A 170 -30.44 10.21 -4.23
N ASP A 171 -29.38 9.40 -4.13
CA ASP A 171 -28.16 9.69 -3.38
C ASP A 171 -26.98 9.94 -4.33
N GLU A 172 -26.09 10.83 -3.91
CA GLU A 172 -24.84 11.09 -4.64
C GLU A 172 -23.79 10.04 -4.33
N TYR A 173 -23.13 9.56 -5.39
CA TYR A 173 -22.01 8.61 -5.31
C TYR A 173 -20.88 9.03 -6.26
N LEU A 174 -19.72 8.48 -6.02
CA LEU A 174 -18.65 8.39 -7.00
C LEU A 174 -18.56 6.95 -7.52
N PHE A 175 -18.38 6.82 -8.82
CA PHE A 175 -18.13 5.57 -9.50
C PHE A 175 -16.69 5.56 -10.01
N TYR A 176 -15.93 4.56 -9.61
CA TYR A 176 -14.56 4.34 -10.04
C TYR A 176 -14.56 3.17 -11.02
N PRO A 177 -14.37 3.43 -12.33
CA PRO A 177 -14.44 2.39 -13.34
C PRO A 177 -13.34 1.33 -13.19
N SER A 178 -13.68 0.07 -13.46
CA SER A 178 -12.71 -1.00 -13.63
C SER A 178 -11.84 -0.75 -14.86
N PHE A 179 -10.58 -1.17 -14.79
CA PHE A 179 -9.61 -1.03 -15.88
C PHE A 179 -8.87 -2.35 -16.09
N ARG A 180 -8.21 -2.50 -17.23
CA ARG A 180 -7.41 -3.67 -17.54
C ARG A 180 -6.06 -3.60 -16.81
N ILE A 181 -5.61 -4.74 -16.27
CA ILE A 181 -4.27 -4.91 -15.71
C ILE A 181 -3.52 -5.90 -16.59
N ASP A 182 -2.41 -5.47 -17.20
CA ASP A 182 -1.59 -6.30 -18.07
C ASP A 182 -0.53 -7.08 -17.30
N CYS A 183 -0.06 -6.53 -16.18
CA CYS A 183 0.92 -7.19 -15.31
C CYS A 183 0.67 -6.84 -13.84
N ALA A 184 0.60 -7.87 -12.98
CA ALA A 184 0.68 -7.70 -11.53
C ALA A 184 2.06 -8.11 -11.04
N LEU A 185 2.71 -7.22 -10.27
CA LEU A 185 3.95 -7.46 -9.54
C LEU A 185 3.60 -7.65 -8.07
N ILE A 186 3.78 -8.86 -7.57
CA ILE A 186 3.50 -9.22 -6.17
C ILE A 186 4.74 -9.83 -5.51
N ARG A 187 4.81 -9.74 -4.20
CA ARG A 187 5.85 -10.39 -3.40
C ARG A 187 5.23 -11.26 -2.32
N CYS A 188 5.77 -12.47 -2.17
CA CYS A 188 5.37 -13.45 -1.16
C CYS A 188 6.61 -14.12 -0.58
N THR A 189 6.48 -14.81 0.56
CA THR A 189 7.60 -15.47 1.22
C THR A 189 8.13 -16.66 0.40
N ALA A 190 7.27 -17.60 0.05
CA ALA A 190 7.69 -18.80 -0.65
C ALA A 190 6.64 -19.23 -1.68
N SER A 191 7.12 -19.89 -2.74
CA SER A 191 6.29 -20.62 -3.71
C SER A 191 6.51 -22.11 -3.55
N ASP A 192 5.46 -22.93 -3.66
CA ASP A 192 5.66 -24.36 -3.89
C ASP A 192 5.92 -24.64 -5.38
N THR A 193 6.21 -25.91 -5.71
CA THR A 193 6.47 -26.35 -7.10
C THR A 193 5.27 -26.19 -8.03
N ARG A 194 4.06 -25.93 -7.50
CA ARG A 194 2.83 -25.67 -8.25
C ARG A 194 2.50 -24.19 -8.39
N GLY A 195 3.31 -23.31 -7.76
CA GLY A 195 3.11 -21.86 -7.79
C GLY A 195 2.20 -21.32 -6.70
N ASN A 196 1.78 -22.13 -5.74
CA ASN A 196 1.03 -21.65 -4.59
C ASN A 196 1.97 -20.80 -3.71
N LEU A 197 1.52 -19.61 -3.33
CA LEU A 197 2.35 -18.62 -2.63
C LEU A 197 1.92 -18.49 -1.18
N SER A 198 2.90 -18.44 -0.27
CA SER A 198 2.68 -18.16 1.15
C SER A 198 3.27 -16.83 1.57
N THR A 199 2.69 -16.23 2.61
CA THR A 199 3.09 -14.94 3.20
C THR A 199 3.53 -15.07 4.66
N HIS A 200 3.92 -16.25 5.10
CA HIS A 200 4.16 -16.58 6.50
C HIS A 200 5.35 -15.83 7.15
N ARG A 201 6.20 -15.18 6.34
CA ARG A 201 7.28 -14.29 6.80
C ARG A 201 7.10 -12.85 6.31
N GLU A 202 5.97 -12.51 5.70
CA GLU A 202 5.63 -11.13 5.36
C GLU A 202 4.95 -10.46 6.55
N ALA A 203 5.20 -9.16 6.74
CA ALA A 203 4.63 -8.41 7.85
C ALA A 203 3.09 -8.30 7.79
N PHE A 204 2.52 -8.40 6.58
CA PHE A 204 1.08 -8.40 6.30
C PHE A 204 0.79 -8.88 4.87
N HIS A 205 -0.49 -9.00 4.52
CA HIS A 205 -0.91 -9.68 3.27
C HIS A 205 -1.11 -8.75 2.08
N HIS A 206 -1.16 -7.44 2.28
CA HIS A 206 -1.50 -6.49 1.22
C HIS A 206 -2.82 -6.81 0.51
N GLU A 207 -2.93 -6.45 -0.77
CA GLU A 207 -4.00 -6.78 -1.69
C GLU A 207 -3.63 -7.92 -2.67
N LEU A 208 -2.68 -8.79 -2.28
CA LEU A 208 -2.02 -9.76 -3.17
C LEU A 208 -3.00 -10.64 -3.93
N LEU A 209 -3.95 -11.28 -3.23
CA LEU A 209 -4.92 -12.17 -3.85
C LEU A 209 -5.83 -11.42 -4.83
N ALA A 210 -6.37 -10.29 -4.41
CA ALA A 210 -7.25 -9.48 -5.24
C ALA A 210 -6.53 -8.96 -6.50
N MET A 211 -5.28 -8.51 -6.37
CA MET A 211 -4.45 -8.03 -7.48
C MET A 211 -4.09 -9.16 -8.45
N ALA A 212 -3.68 -10.33 -7.94
CA ALA A 212 -3.39 -11.50 -8.77
C ALA A 212 -4.62 -11.95 -9.57
N GLN A 213 -5.79 -12.05 -8.92
CA GLN A 213 -7.06 -12.35 -9.58
C GLN A 213 -7.43 -11.31 -10.64
N ALA A 214 -7.24 -10.02 -10.32
CA ALA A 214 -7.57 -8.93 -11.25
C ALA A 214 -6.71 -9.00 -12.51
N ALA A 215 -5.40 -9.18 -12.39
CA ALA A 215 -4.51 -9.31 -13.55
C ALA A 215 -4.83 -10.57 -14.37
N HIS A 216 -4.95 -11.72 -13.70
CA HIS A 216 -5.30 -12.99 -14.37
C HIS A 216 -6.60 -12.88 -15.15
N ASN A 217 -7.66 -12.36 -14.53
CA ASN A 217 -8.99 -12.25 -15.16
C ASN A 217 -9.05 -11.14 -16.23
N SER A 218 -8.11 -10.20 -16.22
CA SER A 218 -7.93 -9.22 -17.30
C SER A 218 -7.20 -9.81 -18.53
N GLY A 219 -6.71 -11.06 -18.45
CA GLY A 219 -5.84 -11.68 -19.46
C GLY A 219 -4.42 -11.12 -19.44
N GLY A 220 -4.00 -10.57 -18.30
CA GLY A 220 -2.64 -10.15 -18.01
C GLY A 220 -1.81 -11.27 -17.37
N ILE A 221 -0.60 -10.95 -16.92
CA ILE A 221 0.32 -11.88 -16.26
C ILE A 221 0.54 -11.50 -14.81
N VAL A 222 0.80 -12.51 -13.98
CA VAL A 222 1.18 -12.36 -12.56
C VAL A 222 2.61 -12.82 -12.37
N ILE A 223 3.48 -11.91 -11.95
CA ILE A 223 4.88 -12.14 -11.61
C ILE A 223 5.03 -12.02 -10.10
N ALA A 224 5.40 -13.13 -9.46
CA ALA A 224 5.60 -13.18 -8.01
C ALA A 224 7.09 -13.29 -7.67
N GLN A 225 7.62 -12.34 -6.92
CA GLN A 225 8.92 -12.46 -6.30
C GLN A 225 8.79 -13.20 -4.97
N VAL A 226 9.67 -14.18 -4.72
CA VAL A 226 9.71 -14.98 -3.48
C VAL A 226 11.12 -15.07 -2.92
N GLU A 227 11.24 -15.37 -1.63
CA GLU A 227 12.51 -15.68 -0.97
C GLU A 227 13.02 -17.07 -1.39
N SER A 228 12.10 -18.04 -1.54
CA SER A 228 12.45 -19.43 -1.87
C SER A 228 11.35 -20.18 -2.61
N VAL A 229 11.75 -21.29 -3.24
CA VAL A 229 10.82 -22.30 -3.75
C VAL A 229 10.94 -23.54 -2.86
N VAL A 230 9.80 -24.07 -2.41
CA VAL A 230 9.68 -25.26 -1.55
C VAL A 230 8.96 -26.36 -2.30
N ASP A 231 9.09 -27.61 -1.85
CA ASP A 231 8.39 -28.73 -2.50
C ASP A 231 6.87 -28.62 -2.31
N TYR A 232 6.44 -28.25 -1.10
CA TYR A 232 5.04 -28.05 -0.72
C TYR A 232 4.93 -27.13 0.51
N HIS A 233 3.76 -26.56 0.74
CA HIS A 233 3.43 -25.87 1.99
C HIS A 233 2.86 -26.85 3.01
N GLU A 234 3.31 -26.77 4.26
CA GLU A 234 2.87 -27.69 5.33
C GLU A 234 1.37 -27.59 5.64
N THR A 235 0.79 -26.40 5.48
CA THR A 235 -0.64 -26.18 5.69
C THR A 235 -1.29 -25.42 4.54
N LEU A 236 -2.52 -25.79 4.20
CA LEU A 236 -3.29 -25.09 3.16
C LEU A 236 -3.57 -23.62 3.56
N GLN A 237 -3.74 -23.36 4.84
CA GLN A 237 -4.00 -22.01 5.36
C GLN A 237 -2.80 -21.07 5.19
N ALA A 238 -1.59 -21.59 4.99
CA ALA A 238 -0.42 -20.79 4.67
C ALA A 238 -0.43 -20.24 3.24
N ILE A 239 -1.22 -20.87 2.33
CA ILE A 239 -1.34 -20.46 0.94
C ILE A 239 -2.25 -19.23 0.86
N HIS A 240 -1.66 -18.10 0.47
CA HIS A 240 -2.38 -16.84 0.33
C HIS A 240 -2.80 -16.57 -1.12
N VAL A 241 -1.95 -16.92 -2.09
CA VAL A 241 -2.27 -16.80 -3.53
C VAL A 241 -2.15 -18.17 -4.18
N PRO A 242 -3.26 -18.72 -4.72
CA PRO A 242 -3.23 -19.99 -5.43
C PRO A 242 -2.39 -19.97 -6.70
N GLY A 243 -1.64 -21.01 -6.96
CA GLY A 243 -0.73 -21.13 -8.12
C GLY A 243 -1.41 -21.05 -9.49
N ILE A 244 -2.70 -21.33 -9.57
CA ILE A 244 -3.50 -21.14 -10.80
C ILE A 244 -3.52 -19.69 -11.29
N LEU A 245 -3.28 -18.73 -10.41
CA LEU A 245 -3.24 -17.29 -10.71
C LEU A 245 -1.84 -16.80 -11.07
N VAL A 246 -0.78 -17.63 -10.89
CA VAL A 246 0.61 -17.21 -10.96
C VAL A 246 1.26 -17.74 -12.24
N ASP A 247 1.72 -16.86 -13.11
CA ASP A 247 2.39 -17.25 -14.36
C ASP A 247 3.87 -17.48 -14.15
N TYR A 248 4.52 -16.57 -13.41
CA TYR A 248 5.97 -16.57 -13.23
C TYR A 248 6.33 -16.35 -11.75
N VAL A 249 7.34 -17.10 -11.31
CA VAL A 249 7.96 -16.94 -10.00
C VAL A 249 9.40 -16.52 -10.18
N VAL A 250 9.83 -15.53 -9.44
CA VAL A 250 11.21 -15.01 -9.40
C VAL A 250 11.73 -15.23 -7.99
N VAL A 251 12.76 -16.06 -7.84
CA VAL A 251 13.47 -16.20 -6.57
C VAL A 251 14.39 -14.97 -6.41
N SER A 252 14.34 -14.34 -5.25
CA SER A 252 15.17 -13.18 -4.96
C SER A 252 16.67 -13.54 -5.08
N GLU A 253 17.37 -12.83 -5.95
CA GLU A 253 18.78 -13.10 -6.25
C GLU A 253 19.73 -12.46 -5.23
N GLN A 254 19.24 -11.47 -4.47
CA GLN A 254 20.02 -10.75 -3.47
C GLN A 254 19.20 -10.58 -2.18
N PRO A 255 19.84 -10.73 -1.00
CA PRO A 255 19.13 -10.56 0.27
C PRO A 255 18.45 -9.19 0.41
N GLY A 256 19.09 -8.13 -0.11
CA GLY A 256 18.53 -6.77 -0.09
C GLY A 256 17.25 -6.56 -0.89
N HIS A 257 16.91 -7.50 -1.80
CA HIS A 257 15.70 -7.45 -2.62
C HIS A 257 14.49 -8.10 -1.94
N HIS A 258 14.71 -8.78 -0.80
CA HIS A 258 13.63 -9.49 -0.08
C HIS A 258 13.68 -9.22 1.42
N LEU A 259 13.86 -7.95 1.79
CA LEU A 259 13.73 -7.53 3.19
C LEU A 259 12.25 -7.56 3.59
N MET A 260 11.96 -7.97 4.81
CA MET A 260 10.58 -7.93 5.33
C MET A 260 10.02 -6.51 5.24
N THR A 261 10.83 -5.52 5.66
CA THR A 261 10.62 -4.10 5.40
C THR A 261 11.92 -3.46 4.94
N PHE A 262 11.91 -2.27 4.37
CA PHE A 262 13.17 -1.59 3.99
C PHE A 262 14.04 -1.20 5.20
N ALA A 263 13.50 -1.24 6.41
CA ALA A 263 14.25 -1.03 7.65
C ALA A 263 14.87 -2.32 8.19
N GLU A 264 14.24 -3.48 7.94
CA GLU A 264 14.58 -4.74 8.62
C GLU A 264 14.54 -5.92 7.66
N ALA A 265 15.58 -6.78 7.71
CA ALA A 265 15.59 -8.01 6.92
C ALA A 265 14.47 -8.97 7.36
N TYR A 266 14.27 -9.09 8.66
CA TYR A 266 13.21 -9.88 9.27
C TYR A 266 12.98 -9.45 10.72
N ASN A 267 11.71 -9.37 11.11
CA ASN A 267 11.30 -9.15 12.50
C ASN A 267 10.20 -10.13 12.88
N GLU A 268 10.53 -11.06 13.77
CA GLU A 268 9.62 -12.11 14.22
C GLU A 268 8.36 -11.57 14.89
N ALA A 269 8.45 -10.40 15.55
CA ALA A 269 7.33 -9.78 16.21
C ALA A 269 6.17 -9.42 15.26
N TYR A 270 6.46 -9.19 13.96
CA TYR A 270 5.43 -8.84 12.97
C TYR A 270 4.62 -10.05 12.45
N VAL A 271 5.10 -11.28 12.67
CA VAL A 271 4.47 -12.50 12.16
C VAL A 271 4.02 -13.47 13.26
N ARG A 272 4.31 -13.16 14.50
CA ARG A 272 3.90 -14.00 15.64
C ARG A 272 2.72 -13.35 16.36
N PRO A 273 1.71 -14.16 16.70
CA PRO A 273 0.61 -13.68 17.51
C PRO A 273 1.10 -13.32 18.92
N TRP A 274 0.35 -12.45 19.56
CA TRP A 274 0.54 -12.12 20.97
C TRP A 274 0.70 -13.36 21.86
N ARG A 275 1.73 -13.39 22.70
CA ARG A 275 2.08 -14.50 23.58
C ARG A 275 2.08 -14.14 25.07
N GLY A 276 1.35 -13.12 25.45
CA GLY A 276 1.20 -12.70 26.83
C GLY A 276 1.91 -11.39 27.17
N GLU A 277 1.59 -10.89 28.35
CA GLU A 277 1.99 -9.56 28.85
C GLU A 277 3.51 -9.31 28.86
N ALA A 278 4.32 -10.35 29.05
CA ALA A 278 5.77 -10.21 29.12
C ALA A 278 6.40 -9.84 27.73
N ALA A 279 5.88 -10.40 26.64
CA ALA A 279 6.36 -10.09 25.29
C ALA A 279 5.93 -8.67 24.88
N GLU A 280 4.72 -8.30 25.22
CA GLU A 280 4.16 -6.97 24.99
C GLU A 280 4.88 -5.90 25.83
N ALA A 281 5.21 -6.22 27.10
CA ALA A 281 5.99 -5.33 27.96
C ALA A 281 7.41 -5.10 27.43
N ALA A 282 8.05 -6.12 26.86
CA ALA A 282 9.37 -5.99 26.25
C ALA A 282 9.35 -5.09 24.99
N GLU A 283 8.30 -5.17 24.18
CA GLU A 283 8.15 -4.30 23.01
C GLU A 283 7.82 -2.87 23.41
N ARG A 284 6.92 -2.68 24.37
CA ARG A 284 6.64 -1.36 24.96
C ARG A 284 7.88 -0.71 25.56
N ALA A 285 8.78 -1.51 26.15
CA ALA A 285 10.04 -1.00 26.69
C ALA A 285 10.96 -0.44 25.58
N LYS A 286 11.03 -1.11 24.42
CA LYS A 286 11.76 -0.60 23.24
C LYS A 286 11.17 0.70 22.71
N GLU A 287 9.84 0.78 22.67
CA GLU A 287 9.16 2.01 22.27
C GLU A 287 9.39 3.16 23.24
N ALA A 288 9.41 2.85 24.54
CA ALA A 288 9.67 3.86 25.59
C ALA A 288 11.09 4.45 25.47
N GLU A 289 12.08 3.70 24.97
CA GLU A 289 13.44 4.20 24.70
C GLU A 289 13.48 5.24 23.56
N VAL A 290 12.51 5.21 22.63
CA VAL A 290 12.42 6.13 21.49
C VAL A 290 11.54 7.35 21.79
N LEU A 291 10.73 7.27 22.87
CA LEU A 291 9.86 8.39 23.24
C LEU A 291 10.67 9.55 23.84
N PRO A 292 10.25 10.79 23.56
CA PRO A 292 10.84 11.96 24.21
C PRO A 292 10.75 11.84 25.74
N ASP A 293 11.83 12.15 26.43
CA ASP A 293 11.83 12.23 27.89
C ASP A 293 10.67 13.12 28.36
N ALA A 294 9.88 12.63 29.32
CA ALA A 294 8.75 13.38 29.88
C ALA A 294 9.18 14.74 30.51
N SER A 295 10.45 14.86 30.89
CA SER A 295 11.07 16.08 31.41
C SER A 295 11.68 16.99 30.33
N ALA A 296 11.76 16.53 29.06
CA ALA A 296 12.28 17.34 27.97
C ALA A 296 11.39 18.58 27.70
N PRO A 297 11.98 19.68 27.26
CA PRO A 297 11.22 20.86 26.87
C PRO A 297 10.18 20.49 25.80
N LEU A 298 8.97 21.00 25.96
CA LEU A 298 7.89 20.78 25.00
C LEU A 298 8.20 21.48 23.68
N ASP A 299 8.37 20.72 22.62
CA ASP A 299 8.35 21.22 21.25
C ASP A 299 6.94 21.13 20.66
N ALA A 300 6.73 21.75 19.50
CA ALA A 300 5.43 21.76 18.83
C ALA A 300 4.93 20.32 18.52
N ARG A 301 5.83 19.41 18.14
CA ARG A 301 5.50 18.01 17.83
C ARG A 301 4.96 17.29 19.07
N THR A 302 5.67 17.40 20.18
CA THR A 302 5.29 16.78 21.47
C THR A 302 3.96 17.34 21.98
N ILE A 303 3.74 18.66 21.84
CA ILE A 303 2.47 19.30 22.22
C ILE A 303 1.30 18.70 21.43
N VAL A 304 1.44 18.60 20.09
CA VAL A 304 0.40 18.04 19.22
C VAL A 304 0.11 16.57 19.59
N GLN A 305 1.15 15.75 19.79
CA GLN A 305 1.01 14.36 20.17
C GLN A 305 0.32 14.19 21.52
N ARG A 306 0.73 14.94 22.56
CA ARG A 306 0.08 14.93 23.88
C ARG A 306 -1.37 15.42 23.80
N ARG A 307 -1.66 16.40 22.96
CA ARG A 307 -3.05 16.85 22.74
C ARG A 307 -3.90 15.74 22.12
N ALA A 308 -3.36 14.96 21.17
CA ALA A 308 -4.04 13.81 20.59
C ALA A 308 -4.32 12.71 21.64
N VAL A 309 -3.38 12.46 22.56
CA VAL A 309 -3.60 11.54 23.72
C VAL A 309 -4.76 12.02 24.61
N MET A 310 -4.93 13.31 24.80
CA MET A 310 -6.07 13.84 25.55
C MET A 310 -7.41 13.59 24.84
N GLU A 311 -7.44 13.60 23.48
CA GLU A 311 -8.63 13.21 22.73
C GLU A 311 -8.97 11.73 22.89
N LEU A 312 -7.95 10.84 22.90
CA LEU A 312 -8.14 9.42 23.19
C LEU A 312 -8.77 9.24 24.59
N ALA A 313 -8.23 9.92 25.61
CA ALA A 313 -8.75 9.85 26.97
C ALA A 313 -10.20 10.35 27.09
N ALA A 314 -10.55 11.42 26.38
CA ALA A 314 -11.86 12.03 26.44
C ALA A 314 -12.92 11.21 25.67
N ARG A 315 -12.58 10.71 24.47
CA ARG A 315 -13.53 10.02 23.58
C ARG A 315 -13.67 8.53 23.88
N LYS A 316 -12.65 7.91 24.50
CA LYS A 316 -12.63 6.48 24.84
C LYS A 316 -13.00 5.58 23.64
N PRO A 317 -12.32 5.76 22.47
CA PRO A 317 -12.60 4.95 21.30
C PRO A 317 -12.24 3.49 21.57
N ARG A 318 -12.88 2.55 20.87
CA ARG A 318 -12.53 1.12 20.90
C ARG A 318 -11.54 0.77 19.80
N VAL A 319 -11.68 1.38 18.63
CA VAL A 319 -10.83 1.14 17.46
C VAL A 319 -10.22 2.45 17.00
N VAL A 320 -8.89 2.47 16.91
CA VAL A 320 -8.11 3.66 16.56
C VAL A 320 -7.18 3.35 15.39
N ASN A 321 -7.21 4.22 14.38
CA ASN A 321 -6.21 4.21 13.33
C ASN A 321 -5.21 5.37 13.53
N LEU A 322 -3.92 5.08 13.42
CA LEU A 322 -2.84 6.06 13.53
C LEU A 322 -2.10 6.16 12.20
N GLY A 323 -2.06 7.38 11.65
CA GLY A 323 -1.29 7.67 10.44
C GLY A 323 0.22 7.69 10.68
N VAL A 324 1.00 7.67 9.61
CA VAL A 324 2.47 7.68 9.62
C VAL A 324 3.04 8.99 10.19
N GLY A 325 4.16 8.90 10.88
CA GLY A 325 4.91 10.05 11.39
C GLY A 325 4.45 10.54 12.76
N MET A 326 4.00 11.80 12.91
CA MET A 326 3.57 12.31 14.22
C MET A 326 2.46 11.48 14.88
N PRO A 327 1.41 11.04 14.17
CA PRO A 327 0.36 10.22 14.76
C PRO A 327 0.85 8.86 15.28
N ALA A 328 1.83 8.23 14.67
CA ALA A 328 2.32 6.91 15.06
C ALA A 328 2.77 6.85 16.54
N ALA A 329 3.40 7.90 17.05
CA ALA A 329 3.84 7.97 18.45
C ALA A 329 2.69 8.15 19.46
N VAL A 330 1.48 8.49 19.02
CA VAL A 330 0.34 8.72 19.94
C VAL A 330 -0.06 7.45 20.67
N GLY A 331 0.04 6.28 20.02
CA GLY A 331 -0.24 4.98 20.67
C GLY A 331 0.68 4.71 21.85
N ALA A 332 1.99 4.85 21.66
CA ALA A 332 2.99 4.66 22.69
C ALA A 332 2.84 5.68 23.83
N LEU A 333 2.61 6.97 23.51
CA LEU A 333 2.35 8.00 24.53
C LEU A 333 1.06 7.74 25.32
N ALA A 334 0.03 7.21 24.70
CA ALA A 334 -1.22 6.84 25.38
C ALA A 334 -0.98 5.72 26.39
N HIS A 335 -0.26 4.66 25.98
CA HIS A 335 0.12 3.58 26.89
C HIS A 335 1.01 4.09 28.04
N GLN A 336 1.97 4.95 27.79
CA GLN A 336 2.80 5.59 28.82
C GLN A 336 1.97 6.40 29.82
N ALA A 337 0.89 7.03 29.36
CA ALA A 337 -0.08 7.74 30.19
C ALA A 337 -1.08 6.80 30.92
N GLY A 338 -0.92 5.47 30.80
CA GLY A 338 -1.81 4.48 31.43
C GLY A 338 -3.16 4.36 30.73
N LEU A 339 -3.30 4.87 29.51
CA LEU A 339 -4.53 4.71 28.72
C LEU A 339 -4.50 3.36 27.99
N GLY A 340 -5.60 2.64 28.08
CA GLY A 340 -5.82 1.37 27.41
C GLY A 340 -7.27 1.18 27.02
N GLY A 341 -7.66 -0.04 26.62
CA GLY A 341 -9.04 -0.37 26.25
C GLY A 341 -9.41 0.02 24.83
N PHE A 342 -8.41 0.30 23.96
CA PHE A 342 -8.58 0.49 22.53
C PHE A 342 -7.67 -0.45 21.74
N THR A 343 -8.10 -0.85 20.58
CA THR A 343 -7.33 -1.63 19.61
C THR A 343 -6.79 -0.72 18.53
N LEU A 344 -5.47 -0.74 18.34
CA LEU A 344 -4.82 -0.05 17.24
C LEU A 344 -4.97 -0.86 15.95
N THR A 345 -5.14 -0.18 14.83
CA THR A 345 -5.22 -0.82 13.51
C THR A 345 -4.36 -0.05 12.52
N VAL A 346 -3.84 -0.77 11.53
CA VAL A 346 -3.07 -0.18 10.43
C VAL A 346 -3.74 -0.54 9.11
N GLU A 347 -3.77 0.40 8.17
CA GLU A 347 -4.44 0.26 6.86
C GLU A 347 -3.97 -0.96 6.06
N ALA A 348 -2.72 -1.36 6.30
CA ALA A 348 -2.09 -2.49 5.62
C ALA A 348 -2.66 -3.87 6.00
N GLY A 349 -3.45 -3.95 7.11
CA GLY A 349 -4.14 -5.14 7.55
C GLY A 349 -3.94 -5.59 8.99
N PRO A 350 -2.88 -5.20 9.73
CA PRO A 350 -2.73 -5.56 11.12
C PRO A 350 -3.80 -4.94 12.02
N ILE A 351 -4.30 -5.77 12.94
CA ILE A 351 -5.26 -5.41 13.98
C ILE A 351 -4.62 -5.74 15.33
N GLY A 352 -4.59 -4.78 16.24
CA GLY A 352 -3.92 -4.92 17.55
C GLY A 352 -2.40 -4.83 17.45
N GLY A 353 -1.77 -5.08 18.58
CA GLY A 353 -0.33 -4.96 18.74
C GLY A 353 0.15 -3.52 18.72
N THR A 354 1.44 -3.35 18.45
CA THR A 354 2.12 -2.07 18.43
C THR A 354 2.52 -1.71 16.99
N PRO A 355 1.89 -0.69 16.36
CA PRO A 355 2.24 -0.26 14.99
C PRO A 355 3.70 0.19 14.90
N ALA A 356 4.43 -0.31 13.89
CA ALA A 356 5.80 0.12 13.61
C ALA A 356 5.82 1.49 12.93
N ASP A 357 6.96 2.20 13.02
CA ASP A 357 7.17 3.52 12.39
C ASP A 357 8.21 3.46 11.25
N GLY A 358 8.45 4.59 10.62
CA GLY A 358 9.47 4.75 9.60
C GLY A 358 9.26 3.87 8.37
N LEU A 359 10.30 3.16 7.94
CA LEU A 359 10.24 2.26 6.77
C LEU A 359 9.61 0.90 7.09
N SER A 360 9.29 0.62 8.35
CA SER A 360 8.49 -0.53 8.78
C SER A 360 7.01 -0.18 8.98
N PHE A 361 6.60 1.08 8.79
CA PHE A 361 5.19 1.49 8.92
C PHE A 361 4.29 0.63 8.01
N GLY A 362 3.20 0.17 8.59
CA GLY A 362 2.32 -0.86 8.02
C GLY A 362 2.35 -2.16 8.80
N ALA A 363 3.50 -2.51 9.38
CA ALA A 363 3.64 -3.64 10.29
C ALA A 363 3.12 -3.28 11.70
N SER A 364 2.82 -4.32 12.48
CA SER A 364 2.51 -4.20 13.89
C SER A 364 3.21 -5.34 14.66
N ALA A 365 3.86 -5.01 15.77
CA ALA A 365 4.47 -6.03 16.62
C ALA A 365 3.40 -6.74 17.45
N TYR A 366 3.39 -8.06 17.39
CA TYR A 366 2.44 -8.94 18.10
C TYR A 366 0.97 -8.60 17.82
N PRO A 367 0.56 -8.51 16.55
CA PRO A 367 -0.83 -8.24 16.21
C PRO A 367 -1.75 -9.38 16.69
N GLU A 368 -2.99 -9.06 16.99
CA GLU A 368 -4.03 -10.03 17.30
C GLU A 368 -4.48 -10.79 16.05
N ALA A 369 -4.53 -10.07 14.93
CA ALA A 369 -4.88 -10.60 13.61
C ALA A 369 -4.26 -9.77 12.50
N VAL A 370 -4.13 -10.40 11.32
CA VAL A 370 -3.76 -9.71 10.08
C VAL A 370 -4.78 -10.11 9.01
N VAL A 371 -5.45 -9.13 8.43
CA VAL A 371 -6.38 -9.31 7.31
C VAL A 371 -5.75 -8.76 6.02
N ASP A 372 -6.32 -9.07 4.86
CA ASP A 372 -5.90 -8.43 3.62
C ASP A 372 -6.34 -6.96 3.60
N GLN A 373 -5.61 -6.13 2.87
CA GLN A 373 -5.86 -4.69 2.83
C GLN A 373 -7.28 -4.34 2.33
N PRO A 374 -7.84 -4.98 1.30
CA PRO A 374 -9.23 -4.74 0.93
C PRO A 374 -10.24 -5.03 2.05
N ALA A 375 -10.06 -6.10 2.84
CA ALA A 375 -10.94 -6.40 3.97
C ALA A 375 -10.78 -5.37 5.10
N GLN A 376 -9.57 -4.87 5.33
CA GLN A 376 -9.34 -3.79 6.29
C GLN A 376 -10.10 -2.52 5.89
N PHE A 377 -10.11 -2.17 4.60
CA PHE A 377 -10.86 -1.02 4.12
C PHE A 377 -12.39 -1.24 4.09
N ASP A 378 -12.87 -2.46 3.85
CA ASP A 378 -14.29 -2.79 4.06
C ASP A 378 -14.72 -2.48 5.51
N PHE A 379 -13.88 -2.87 6.47
CA PHE A 379 -14.13 -2.59 7.88
C PHE A 379 -14.11 -1.07 8.18
N TYR A 380 -13.13 -0.35 7.64
CA TYR A 380 -12.99 1.09 7.85
C TYR A 380 -14.14 1.89 7.23
N GLU A 381 -14.44 1.64 5.96
CA GLU A 381 -15.49 2.33 5.21
C GLU A 381 -16.89 1.98 5.73
N GLY A 382 -17.07 0.79 6.30
CA GLY A 382 -18.27 0.35 6.98
C GLY A 382 -18.51 1.00 8.36
N GLY A 383 -17.59 1.87 8.82
CA GLY A 383 -17.71 2.56 10.11
C GLY A 383 -17.05 1.83 11.27
N GLY A 384 -16.09 0.95 11.01
CA GLY A 384 -15.38 0.19 12.03
C GLY A 384 -14.33 0.98 12.83
N ILE A 385 -13.96 2.19 12.40
CA ILE A 385 -13.04 3.09 13.11
C ILE A 385 -13.81 4.06 13.97
N ASP A 386 -13.53 4.11 15.27
CA ASP A 386 -14.10 5.13 16.17
C ASP A 386 -13.31 6.44 16.13
N LEU A 387 -11.98 6.37 15.89
CA LEU A 387 -11.11 7.54 15.82
C LEU A 387 -9.92 7.29 14.89
N ALA A 388 -9.69 8.22 13.97
CA ALA A 388 -8.47 8.28 13.18
C ALA A 388 -7.66 9.52 13.56
N ILE A 389 -6.34 9.36 13.72
CA ILE A 389 -5.40 10.47 13.97
C ILE A 389 -4.43 10.53 12.81
N LEU A 390 -4.58 11.56 11.98
CA LEU A 390 -3.83 11.72 10.73
C LEU A 390 -3.06 13.03 10.74
N GLY A 391 -1.90 13.04 10.08
CA GLY A 391 -1.13 14.27 9.87
C GLY A 391 -1.60 15.02 8.63
N LEU A 392 -1.76 16.34 8.76
CA LEU A 392 -2.08 17.25 7.66
C LEU A 392 -0.95 18.24 7.47
N ALA A 393 -0.66 18.63 6.24
CA ALA A 393 0.24 19.74 5.92
C ALA A 393 -0.53 21.04 5.71
N GLU A 394 -1.75 20.95 5.16
CA GLU A 394 -2.65 22.07 4.87
C GLU A 394 -4.10 21.65 5.17
N LEU A 395 -4.92 22.63 5.55
CA LEU A 395 -6.36 22.49 5.81
C LEU A 395 -7.14 23.19 4.69
#